data_085c37a082d7dfdfed61f995dcf88325
#
_entry.id   085c37a082d7dfdfed61f995dcf88325
#
_cell.length_a   1.000
_cell.length_b   1.000
_cell.length_c   1.000
_cell.angle_alpha   90.00
_cell.angle_beta   90.00
_cell.angle_gamma   90.00
#
_symmetry.space_group_name_H-M   'P 1'
#
loop_
_entity.id
_entity.type
_entity.pdbx_description
1 polymer ?
#
loop_
_entity_poly.entity_id
_entity_poly.type
_entity_poly.pdbx_seq_one_letter_code
_entity_poly.pdbx_strand_id
1 'polypeptide(L)'
;MFRTATKSDLPGIAALWQEAFGDSPKAVTYFFESFPNCISYVSDEGGEITSMVHALPQVLSPNTPAAYVYAVATLKSHRGKGLCRKLMAFAEADLQKRDFGCAVLTPGEQSLFDFYERLGYETAFTRKRTAFEGGREISLADYLARREEILTVPHMVYDETTLTYAARVYGLTFYETATGIAAASDTYTAERLPEDLNGKAFAMIKWLGTPAELQTGYLGFALE
;
A
#
# COMPACT_ATOMS: atom_id res chain seq x y z
N MET A 1 0.11 14.50 20.53
CA MET A 1 1.26 13.56 20.78
C MET A 1 1.31 12.56 19.65
N PHE A 2 2.50 12.19 19.13
CA PHE A 2 2.64 11.11 18.14
C PHE A 2 2.94 9.79 18.87
N ARG A 3 2.24 8.74 18.50
CA ARG A 3 2.39 7.42 19.12
C ARG A 3 1.87 6.30 18.22
N THR A 4 2.24 5.07 18.51
CA THR A 4 1.58 3.88 17.97
C THR A 4 0.14 3.82 18.49
N ALA A 5 -0.78 3.46 17.63
CA ALA A 5 -2.19 3.30 17.99
C ALA A 5 -2.41 2.02 18.82
N THR A 6 -3.46 2.04 19.60
CA THR A 6 -3.96 0.91 20.38
C THR A 6 -5.38 0.54 19.93
N LYS A 7 -5.91 -0.57 20.42
CA LYS A 7 -7.29 -0.97 20.08
C LYS A 7 -8.33 0.07 20.49
N SER A 8 -8.07 0.88 21.53
CA SER A 8 -8.98 1.95 21.96
C SER A 8 -9.06 3.12 21.00
N ASP A 9 -8.11 3.24 20.07
CA ASP A 9 -8.09 4.32 19.07
C ASP A 9 -8.93 3.99 17.82
N LEU A 10 -9.35 2.74 17.65
CA LEU A 10 -10.10 2.30 16.46
C LEU A 10 -11.32 3.17 16.14
N PRO A 11 -12.15 3.61 17.11
CA PRO A 11 -13.27 4.50 16.79
C PRO A 11 -12.83 5.84 16.20
N GLY A 12 -11.77 6.45 16.76
CA GLY A 12 -11.21 7.71 16.25
C GLY A 12 -10.55 7.55 14.88
N ILE A 13 -9.82 6.45 14.68
CA ILE A 13 -9.23 6.09 13.38
C ILE A 13 -10.34 5.89 12.33
N ALA A 14 -11.41 5.16 12.66
CA ALA A 14 -12.51 4.92 11.74
C ALA A 14 -13.24 6.21 11.36
N ALA A 15 -13.44 7.12 12.30
CA ALA A 15 -14.05 8.44 12.04
C ALA A 15 -13.17 9.29 11.09
N LEU A 16 -11.86 9.36 11.34
CA LEU A 16 -10.92 10.05 10.47
C LEU A 16 -10.84 9.39 9.07
N TRP A 17 -10.83 8.07 9.03
CA TRP A 17 -10.82 7.31 7.78
C TRP A 17 -12.05 7.59 6.94
N GLN A 18 -13.24 7.58 7.56
CA GLN A 18 -14.50 7.93 6.90
C GLN A 18 -14.49 9.38 6.38
N GLU A 19 -13.97 10.35 7.15
CA GLU A 19 -13.84 11.74 6.70
C GLU A 19 -12.92 11.88 5.49
N ALA A 20 -11.80 11.13 5.50
CA ALA A 20 -10.76 11.27 4.49
C ALA A 20 -11.08 10.54 3.19
N PHE A 21 -11.62 9.32 3.28
CA PHE A 21 -11.76 8.38 2.15
C PHE A 21 -13.20 7.98 1.87
N GLY A 22 -14.14 8.24 2.77
CA GLY A 22 -15.56 7.92 2.58
C GLY A 22 -15.92 6.46 2.91
N ASP A 23 -14.96 5.65 3.33
CA ASP A 23 -15.18 4.24 3.65
C ASP A 23 -16.11 4.07 4.85
N SER A 24 -16.94 3.03 4.79
CA SER A 24 -17.83 2.70 5.91
C SER A 24 -17.04 2.16 7.12
N PRO A 25 -17.54 2.34 8.35
CA PRO A 25 -16.92 1.74 9.54
C PRO A 25 -16.73 0.22 9.43
N LYS A 26 -17.63 -0.46 8.70
CA LYS A 26 -17.53 -1.90 8.43
C LYS A 26 -16.34 -2.24 7.53
N ALA A 27 -16.06 -1.42 6.52
CA ALA A 27 -14.88 -1.60 5.64
C ALA A 27 -13.58 -1.40 6.43
N VAL A 28 -13.53 -0.36 7.29
CA VAL A 28 -12.38 -0.11 8.16
C VAL A 28 -12.15 -1.26 9.15
N THR A 29 -13.24 -1.78 9.77
CA THR A 29 -13.14 -2.95 10.66
C THR A 29 -12.61 -4.16 9.90
N TYR A 30 -13.12 -4.43 8.70
CA TYR A 30 -12.67 -5.54 7.87
C TYR A 30 -11.18 -5.42 7.49
N PHE A 31 -10.69 -4.19 7.22
CA PHE A 31 -9.27 -3.95 7.00
C PHE A 31 -8.42 -4.40 8.20
N PHE A 32 -8.75 -3.96 9.43
CA PHE A 32 -7.99 -4.32 10.62
C PHE A 32 -8.12 -5.80 11.01
N GLU A 33 -9.25 -6.43 10.73
CA GLU A 33 -9.43 -7.88 10.90
C GLU A 33 -8.58 -8.68 9.91
N SER A 34 -8.45 -8.19 8.67
CA SER A 34 -7.64 -8.82 7.62
C SER A 34 -6.14 -8.65 7.87
N PHE A 35 -5.72 -7.53 8.46
CA PHE A 35 -4.33 -7.21 8.70
C PHE A 35 -4.02 -7.01 10.20
N PRO A 36 -4.07 -8.07 11.02
CA PRO A 36 -3.83 -7.97 12.46
C PRO A 36 -2.41 -7.48 12.81
N ASN A 37 -1.46 -7.63 11.88
CA ASN A 37 -0.07 -7.19 12.03
C ASN A 37 0.16 -5.75 11.50
N CYS A 38 -0.88 -5.05 11.07
CA CYS A 38 -0.78 -3.66 10.66
C CYS A 38 -0.31 -2.79 11.84
N ILE A 39 0.73 -2.01 11.60
CA ILE A 39 1.22 -1.04 12.59
C ILE A 39 0.59 0.31 12.28
N SER A 40 -0.22 0.79 13.20
CA SER A 40 -0.91 2.08 13.04
C SER A 40 -0.26 3.15 13.90
N TYR A 41 -0.05 4.32 13.34
CA TYR A 41 0.48 5.51 14.01
C TYR A 41 -0.54 6.63 13.98
N VAL A 42 -0.64 7.36 15.07
CA VAL A 42 -1.62 8.44 15.22
C VAL A 42 -1.02 9.69 15.82
N SER A 43 -1.58 10.83 15.43
CA SER A 43 -1.46 12.08 16.17
C SER A 43 -2.68 12.20 17.08
N ASP A 44 -2.42 12.25 18.38
CA ASP A 44 -3.43 12.39 19.43
C ASP A 44 -3.34 13.78 20.04
N GLU A 45 -4.40 14.55 19.95
CA GLU A 45 -4.54 15.88 20.55
C GLU A 45 -5.68 15.87 21.57
N GLY A 46 -5.37 15.51 22.82
CA GLY A 46 -6.36 15.50 23.91
C GLY A 46 -7.44 14.41 23.78
N GLY A 47 -7.10 13.27 23.18
CA GLY A 47 -8.02 12.16 22.94
C GLY A 47 -8.68 12.18 21.55
N GLU A 48 -8.46 13.23 20.75
CA GLU A 48 -8.89 13.29 19.36
C GLU A 48 -7.77 12.80 18.44
N ILE A 49 -8.09 11.84 17.56
CA ILE A 49 -7.16 11.37 16.52
C ILE A 49 -7.20 12.35 15.35
N THR A 50 -6.13 13.15 15.23
CA THR A 50 -6.06 14.24 14.25
C THR A 50 -5.31 13.89 12.98
N SER A 51 -4.46 12.83 13.01
CA SER A 51 -3.77 12.30 11.84
C SER A 51 -3.48 10.82 12.04
N MET A 52 -3.43 10.06 10.96
CA MET A 52 -3.14 8.63 10.97
C MET A 52 -2.24 8.21 9.82
N VAL A 53 -1.49 7.14 10.05
CA VAL A 53 -0.64 6.44 9.06
C VAL A 53 -0.69 4.96 9.42
N HIS A 54 -0.91 4.10 8.45
CA HIS A 54 -0.90 2.66 8.61
C HIS A 54 0.26 2.05 7.83
N ALA A 55 0.96 1.10 8.43
CA ALA A 55 2.07 0.38 7.81
C ALA A 55 1.75 -1.12 7.80
N LEU A 56 1.57 -1.67 6.62
CA LEU A 56 1.39 -3.10 6.40
C LEU A 56 2.76 -3.74 6.20
N PRO A 57 3.16 -4.72 7.04
CA PRO A 57 4.37 -5.49 6.81
C PRO A 57 4.28 -6.25 5.48
N GLN A 58 5.26 -6.06 4.63
CA GLN A 58 5.40 -6.69 3.32
C GLN A 58 6.87 -7.03 3.08
N VAL A 59 7.16 -7.59 1.91
CA VAL A 59 8.52 -7.88 1.47
C VAL A 59 8.73 -7.25 0.09
N LEU A 60 9.81 -6.48 -0.07
CA LEU A 60 10.33 -6.10 -1.37
C LEU A 60 11.34 -7.16 -1.80
N SER A 61 11.15 -7.72 -3.00
CA SER A 61 12.03 -8.78 -3.50
C SER A 61 13.51 -8.34 -3.59
N PRO A 62 14.49 -9.24 -3.36
CA PRO A 62 14.26 -10.65 -3.00
C PRO A 62 13.86 -10.88 -1.55
N ASN A 63 14.19 -10.03 -0.57
CA ASN A 63 13.93 -10.28 0.87
C ASN A 63 14.06 -9.03 1.75
N THR A 64 13.87 -7.83 1.25
CA THR A 64 13.92 -6.62 2.06
C THR A 64 12.60 -6.44 2.83
N PRO A 65 12.60 -6.44 4.18
CA PRO A 65 11.41 -6.10 4.94
C PRO A 65 10.92 -4.70 4.56
N ALA A 66 9.70 -4.61 4.05
CA ALA A 66 9.10 -3.39 3.57
C ALA A 66 7.83 -3.06 4.35
N ALA A 67 7.63 -1.79 4.64
CA ALA A 67 6.38 -1.27 5.18
C ALA A 67 5.57 -0.65 4.03
N TYR A 68 4.45 -1.26 3.65
CA TYR A 68 3.52 -0.61 2.73
C TYR A 68 2.69 0.41 3.50
N VAL A 69 2.97 1.68 3.25
CA VAL A 69 2.31 2.81 3.92
C VAL A 69 0.96 3.07 3.26
N TYR A 70 -0.10 2.99 4.06
CA TYR A 70 -1.47 3.01 3.60
C TYR A 70 -2.34 3.96 4.42
N ALA A 71 -3.41 4.48 3.81
CA ALA A 71 -4.43 5.33 4.43
C ALA A 71 -3.83 6.47 5.28
N VAL A 72 -2.93 7.24 4.69
CA VAL A 72 -2.35 8.43 5.30
C VAL A 72 -3.36 9.56 5.27
N ALA A 73 -3.80 10.02 6.44
CA ALA A 73 -4.79 11.09 6.53
C ALA A 73 -4.56 12.07 7.68
N THR A 74 -5.10 13.27 7.52
CA THR A 74 -5.18 14.31 8.56
C THR A 74 -6.54 14.96 8.47
N LEU A 75 -7.22 15.12 9.62
CA LEU A 75 -8.51 15.82 9.73
C LEU A 75 -8.48 17.16 8.99
N LYS A 76 -9.52 17.49 8.26
CA LYS A 76 -9.60 18.73 7.47
C LYS A 76 -9.33 19.98 8.31
N SER A 77 -9.83 20.02 9.54
CA SER A 77 -9.62 21.09 10.53
C SER A 77 -8.17 21.22 11.02
N HIS A 78 -7.35 20.19 10.79
CA HIS A 78 -5.96 20.11 11.27
C HIS A 78 -4.93 20.11 10.13
N ARG A 79 -5.36 20.25 8.88
CA ARG A 79 -4.47 20.36 7.72
C ARG A 79 -3.67 21.68 7.76
N GLY A 80 -2.55 21.71 7.06
CA GLY A 80 -1.66 22.87 7.00
C GLY A 80 -0.76 23.07 8.23
N LYS A 81 -0.95 22.30 9.32
CA LYS A 81 -0.16 22.39 10.56
C LYS A 81 1.10 21.48 10.54
N GLY A 82 1.35 20.78 9.45
CA GLY A 82 2.50 19.87 9.29
C GLY A 82 2.37 18.55 10.06
N LEU A 83 1.17 18.17 10.53
CA LEU A 83 0.94 16.95 11.31
C LEU A 83 1.30 15.70 10.53
N CYS A 84 0.83 15.58 9.28
CA CYS A 84 1.14 14.45 8.41
C CYS A 84 2.67 14.24 8.30
N ARG A 85 3.42 15.28 7.96
CA ARG A 85 4.89 15.21 7.85
C ARG A 85 5.55 14.73 9.15
N LYS A 86 5.11 15.26 10.30
CA LYS A 86 5.67 14.88 11.61
C LYS A 86 5.30 13.45 11.98
N LEU A 87 4.08 13.01 11.67
CA LEU A 87 3.63 11.66 11.94
C LEU A 87 4.35 10.65 11.04
N MET A 88 4.54 10.97 9.75
CA MET A 88 5.34 10.15 8.84
C MET A 88 6.77 9.97 9.36
N ALA A 89 7.44 11.05 9.76
CA ALA A 89 8.79 10.97 10.33
C ALA A 89 8.84 10.13 11.62
N PHE A 90 7.82 10.23 12.47
CA PHE A 90 7.70 9.38 13.66
C PHE A 90 7.53 7.91 13.30
N ALA A 91 6.63 7.61 12.36
CA ALA A 91 6.37 6.25 11.89
C ALA A 91 7.63 5.62 11.25
N GLU A 92 8.30 6.35 10.38
CA GLU A 92 9.53 5.91 9.72
C GLU A 92 10.66 5.59 10.72
N ALA A 93 10.84 6.45 11.73
CA ALA A 93 11.82 6.21 12.78
C ALA A 93 11.49 4.97 13.65
N ASP A 94 10.21 4.68 13.88
CA ASP A 94 9.79 3.46 14.59
C ASP A 94 9.92 2.21 13.70
N LEU A 95 9.55 2.31 12.43
CA LEU A 95 9.71 1.22 11.45
C LEU A 95 11.19 0.84 11.28
N GLN A 96 12.09 1.83 11.21
CA GLN A 96 13.54 1.57 11.18
C GLN A 96 14.02 0.78 12.41
N LYS A 97 13.54 1.12 13.62
CA LYS A 97 13.84 0.39 14.86
C LYS A 97 13.27 -1.03 14.88
N ARG A 98 12.29 -1.31 14.05
CA ARG A 98 11.68 -2.65 13.85
C ARG A 98 12.29 -3.39 12.67
N ASP A 99 13.47 -2.95 12.19
CA ASP A 99 14.24 -3.57 11.12
C ASP A 99 13.54 -3.58 9.74
N PHE A 100 12.60 -2.66 9.50
CA PHE A 100 12.13 -2.41 8.13
C PHE A 100 13.21 -1.70 7.32
N GLY A 101 13.55 -2.27 6.17
CA GLY A 101 14.57 -1.71 5.27
C GLY A 101 14.04 -0.53 4.44
N CYS A 102 12.75 -0.52 4.13
CA CYS A 102 12.12 0.54 3.35
C CYS A 102 10.64 0.75 3.70
N ALA A 103 10.14 1.94 3.37
CA ALA A 103 8.72 2.28 3.31
C ALA A 103 8.32 2.49 1.86
N VAL A 104 7.20 1.90 1.44
CA VAL A 104 6.66 1.99 0.07
C VAL A 104 5.25 2.53 0.14
N LEU A 105 4.88 3.42 -0.77
CA LEU A 105 3.51 3.96 -0.87
C LEU A 105 3.12 4.25 -2.31
N THR A 106 1.83 4.29 -2.54
CA THR A 106 1.23 4.76 -3.79
C THR A 106 0.54 6.10 -3.52
N PRO A 107 1.02 7.22 -4.11
CA PRO A 107 0.30 8.48 -4.01
C PRO A 107 -1.08 8.37 -4.66
N GLY A 108 -2.15 8.77 -3.95
CA GLY A 108 -3.52 8.68 -4.45
C GLY A 108 -3.83 9.64 -5.61
N GLU A 109 -3.00 10.68 -5.81
CA GLU A 109 -3.09 11.61 -6.93
C GLU A 109 -1.71 12.18 -7.30
N GLN A 110 -1.58 12.69 -8.52
CA GLN A 110 -0.30 13.17 -9.04
C GLN A 110 0.32 14.29 -8.20
N SER A 111 -0.48 15.16 -7.61
CA SER A 111 -0.01 16.26 -6.74
C SER A 111 0.71 15.79 -5.47
N LEU A 112 0.45 14.56 -5.04
CA LEU A 112 1.06 13.99 -3.83
C LEU A 112 2.48 13.45 -4.08
N PHE A 113 2.90 13.24 -5.32
CA PHE A 113 4.30 12.86 -5.60
C PHE A 113 5.27 13.92 -5.07
N ASP A 114 5.06 15.20 -5.40
CA ASP A 114 5.88 16.31 -4.89
C ASP A 114 5.85 16.41 -3.36
N PHE A 115 4.72 16.08 -2.74
CA PHE A 115 4.61 16.06 -1.29
C PHE A 115 5.49 14.98 -0.68
N TYR A 116 5.44 13.75 -1.19
CA TYR A 116 6.25 12.64 -0.68
C TYR A 116 7.73 12.77 -1.05
N GLU A 117 8.08 13.37 -2.20
CA GLU A 117 9.47 13.71 -2.53
C GLU A 117 10.09 14.62 -1.47
N ARG A 118 9.36 15.64 -1.01
CA ARG A 118 9.82 16.50 0.11
C ARG A 118 9.94 15.77 1.45
N LEU A 119 9.38 14.58 1.59
CA LEU A 119 9.57 13.68 2.74
C LEU A 119 10.73 12.69 2.53
N GLY A 120 11.40 12.72 1.39
CA GLY A 120 12.53 11.86 1.03
C GLY A 120 12.13 10.54 0.37
N TYR A 121 10.92 10.45 -0.17
CA TYR A 121 10.54 9.35 -1.05
C TYR A 121 11.00 9.63 -2.47
N GLU A 122 11.33 8.58 -3.19
CA GLU A 122 11.66 8.64 -4.62
C GLU A 122 10.74 7.71 -5.42
N THR A 123 10.43 8.10 -6.65
CA THR A 123 9.68 7.25 -7.57
C THR A 123 10.53 6.05 -7.95
N ALA A 124 10.08 4.86 -7.61
CA ALA A 124 10.83 3.62 -7.85
C ALA A 124 10.02 2.54 -8.58
N PHE A 125 8.70 2.68 -8.60
CA PHE A 125 7.82 1.69 -9.22
C PHE A 125 7.05 2.31 -10.36
N THR A 126 6.96 1.57 -11.46
CA THR A 126 6.19 1.97 -12.63
C THR A 126 5.09 0.96 -12.90
N ARG A 127 4.02 1.42 -13.53
CA ARG A 127 2.91 0.57 -13.97
C ARG A 127 2.28 1.11 -15.23
N LYS A 128 2.01 0.23 -16.17
CA LYS A 128 1.11 0.46 -17.28
C LYS A 128 -0.26 -0.14 -16.91
N ARG A 129 -1.33 0.59 -17.10
CA ARG A 129 -2.68 0.04 -16.91
C ARG A 129 -3.17 -0.53 -18.23
N THR A 130 -3.30 -1.86 -18.29
CA THR A 130 -3.74 -2.59 -19.48
C THR A 130 -5.12 -3.21 -19.22
N ALA A 131 -6.02 -3.10 -20.19
CA ALA A 131 -7.35 -3.70 -20.05
C ALA A 131 -7.26 -5.23 -20.05
N PHE A 132 -8.10 -5.87 -19.26
CA PHE A 132 -8.29 -7.32 -19.30
C PHE A 132 -9.16 -7.70 -20.50
N GLU A 133 -8.69 -8.66 -21.31
CA GLU A 133 -9.35 -9.08 -22.54
C GLU A 133 -9.89 -10.51 -22.46
N GLY A 134 -9.84 -11.11 -21.25
CA GLY A 134 -10.29 -12.48 -21.02
C GLY A 134 -9.16 -13.44 -20.67
N GLY A 135 -9.53 -14.58 -20.10
CA GLY A 135 -8.60 -15.62 -19.68
C GLY A 135 -9.32 -16.81 -19.06
N ARG A 136 -8.56 -17.83 -18.69
CA ARG A 136 -9.03 -18.97 -17.92
C ARG A 136 -8.87 -18.66 -16.43
N GLU A 137 -9.92 -18.78 -15.67
CA GLU A 137 -9.86 -18.62 -14.21
C GLU A 137 -8.89 -19.64 -13.59
N ILE A 138 -8.06 -19.17 -12.66
CA ILE A 138 -7.10 -19.95 -11.90
C ILE A 138 -7.22 -19.67 -10.40
N SER A 139 -6.65 -20.55 -9.59
CA SER A 139 -6.62 -20.36 -8.14
C SER A 139 -5.70 -19.19 -7.75
N LEU A 140 -5.95 -18.59 -6.57
CA LEU A 140 -5.05 -17.59 -6.01
C LEU A 140 -3.62 -18.14 -5.81
N ALA A 141 -3.49 -19.40 -5.41
CA ALA A 141 -2.18 -20.04 -5.24
C ALA A 141 -1.42 -20.14 -6.56
N ASP A 142 -2.09 -20.56 -7.64
CA ASP A 142 -1.49 -20.62 -8.98
C ASP A 142 -1.12 -19.21 -9.47
N TYR A 143 -1.98 -18.22 -9.19
CA TYR A 143 -1.71 -16.83 -9.55
C TYR A 143 -0.45 -16.30 -8.86
N LEU A 144 -0.33 -16.49 -7.55
CA LEU A 144 0.85 -16.08 -6.78
C LEU A 144 2.14 -16.75 -7.30
N ALA A 145 2.11 -18.07 -7.53
CA ALA A 145 3.25 -18.79 -8.05
C ALA A 145 3.71 -18.24 -9.41
N ARG A 146 2.77 -18.05 -10.34
CA ARG A 146 3.07 -17.51 -11.68
C ARG A 146 3.51 -16.05 -11.64
N ARG A 147 2.99 -15.27 -10.70
CA ARG A 147 3.40 -13.88 -10.52
C ARG A 147 4.89 -13.77 -10.19
N GLU A 148 5.36 -14.59 -9.28
CA GLU A 148 6.78 -14.64 -8.92
C GLU A 148 7.67 -15.16 -10.05
N GLU A 149 7.17 -16.07 -10.91
CA GLU A 149 7.89 -16.54 -12.10
C GLU A 149 8.03 -15.46 -13.18
N ILE A 150 6.99 -14.63 -13.37
CA ILE A 150 6.97 -13.56 -14.39
C ILE A 150 7.79 -12.33 -13.95
N LEU A 151 7.76 -11.99 -12.66
CA LEU A 151 8.38 -10.78 -12.15
C LEU A 151 9.88 -10.96 -11.91
N THR A 152 10.68 -10.57 -12.88
CA THR A 152 12.17 -10.59 -12.82
C THR A 152 12.77 -9.26 -12.37
N VAL A 153 11.95 -8.22 -12.19
CA VAL A 153 12.34 -6.91 -11.66
C VAL A 153 12.06 -6.84 -10.15
N PRO A 154 12.69 -5.92 -9.40
CA PRO A 154 12.33 -5.70 -8.00
C PRO A 154 10.83 -5.44 -7.87
N HIS A 155 10.15 -6.15 -6.99
CA HIS A 155 8.69 -6.05 -6.85
C HIS A 155 8.24 -6.32 -5.42
N MET A 156 7.04 -5.85 -5.09
CA MET A 156 6.39 -6.22 -3.84
C MET A 156 5.92 -7.67 -3.91
N VAL A 157 6.41 -8.48 -2.99
CA VAL A 157 5.96 -9.88 -2.81
C VAL A 157 4.68 -9.85 -1.97
N TYR A 158 3.58 -10.26 -2.57
CA TYR A 158 2.30 -10.33 -1.87
C TYR A 158 2.04 -11.72 -1.33
N ASP A 159 1.51 -11.77 -0.11
CA ASP A 159 1.02 -13.01 0.48
C ASP A 159 -0.46 -13.27 0.11
N GLU A 160 -0.93 -14.47 0.44
CA GLU A 160 -2.30 -14.88 0.22
C GLU A 160 -3.31 -13.97 0.95
N THR A 161 -2.96 -13.48 2.14
CA THR A 161 -3.81 -12.59 2.93
C THR A 161 -4.06 -11.27 2.19
N THR A 162 -3.01 -10.65 1.67
CA THR A 162 -3.09 -9.39 0.95
C THR A 162 -3.93 -9.51 -0.32
N LEU A 163 -3.72 -10.57 -1.11
CA LEU A 163 -4.48 -10.76 -2.34
C LEU A 163 -5.92 -11.23 -2.08
N THR A 164 -6.18 -12.00 -1.03
CA THR A 164 -7.55 -12.32 -0.60
C THR A 164 -8.32 -11.07 -0.20
N TYR A 165 -7.70 -10.19 0.56
CA TYR A 165 -8.29 -8.89 0.90
C TYR A 165 -8.60 -8.07 -0.37
N ALA A 166 -7.62 -7.90 -1.25
CA ALA A 166 -7.80 -7.16 -2.50
C ALA A 166 -8.89 -7.76 -3.38
N ALA A 167 -8.91 -9.09 -3.54
CA ALA A 167 -9.92 -9.79 -4.31
C ALA A 167 -11.34 -9.52 -3.76
N ARG A 168 -11.50 -9.57 -2.44
CA ARG A 168 -12.81 -9.32 -1.81
C ARG A 168 -13.25 -7.86 -1.93
N VAL A 169 -12.32 -6.91 -1.72
CA VAL A 169 -12.65 -5.47 -1.73
C VAL A 169 -12.97 -4.97 -3.13
N TYR A 170 -12.19 -5.42 -4.13
CA TYR A 170 -12.31 -4.96 -5.51
C TYR A 170 -13.07 -5.93 -6.42
N GLY A 171 -13.58 -7.04 -5.87
CA GLY A 171 -14.33 -8.06 -6.64
C GLY A 171 -13.46 -8.77 -7.68
N LEU A 172 -12.16 -9.01 -7.36
CA LEU A 172 -11.23 -9.57 -8.34
C LEU A 172 -11.34 -11.09 -8.44
N THR A 173 -11.20 -11.56 -9.65
CA THR A 173 -10.93 -12.96 -10.00
C THR A 173 -9.56 -13.04 -10.66
N PHE A 174 -8.89 -14.17 -10.52
CA PHE A 174 -7.54 -14.41 -11.02
C PHE A 174 -7.59 -15.25 -12.29
N TYR A 175 -6.81 -14.88 -13.29
CA TYR A 175 -6.84 -15.49 -14.61
C TYR A 175 -5.45 -15.83 -15.15
N GLU A 176 -5.36 -16.93 -15.84
CA GLU A 176 -4.32 -17.19 -16.83
C GLU A 176 -4.77 -16.57 -18.16
N THR A 177 -3.88 -15.81 -18.80
CA THR A 177 -4.11 -15.18 -20.11
C THR A 177 -3.24 -15.84 -21.19
N ALA A 178 -3.40 -15.43 -22.44
CA ALA A 178 -2.56 -15.92 -23.52
C ALA A 178 -1.07 -15.59 -23.36
N THR A 179 -0.74 -14.54 -22.61
CA THR A 179 0.63 -14.01 -22.44
C THR A 179 1.17 -14.12 -21.01
N GLY A 180 0.30 -14.40 -20.03
CA GLY A 180 0.70 -14.47 -18.63
C GLY A 180 -0.48 -14.61 -17.68
N ILE A 181 -0.68 -13.64 -16.80
CA ILE A 181 -1.74 -13.65 -15.78
C ILE A 181 -2.45 -12.29 -15.66
N ALA A 182 -3.65 -12.32 -15.12
CA ALA A 182 -4.38 -11.10 -14.77
C ALA A 182 -5.18 -11.28 -13.48
N ALA A 183 -5.38 -10.15 -12.76
CA ALA A 183 -6.36 -10.04 -11.70
C ALA A 183 -7.34 -8.93 -12.08
N ALA A 184 -8.60 -9.26 -12.25
CA ALA A 184 -9.61 -8.34 -12.78
C ALA A 184 -10.99 -8.62 -12.21
N SER A 185 -11.83 -7.58 -12.20
CA SER A 185 -13.28 -7.67 -12.07
C SER A 185 -13.95 -7.30 -13.40
N ASP A 186 -15.28 -7.31 -13.46
CA ASP A 186 -16.04 -6.91 -14.66
C ASP A 186 -15.73 -5.47 -15.11
N THR A 187 -15.30 -4.61 -14.22
CA THR A 187 -15.11 -3.18 -14.46
C THR A 187 -13.69 -2.65 -14.23
N TYR A 188 -12.82 -3.46 -13.64
CA TYR A 188 -11.51 -3.03 -13.19
C TYR A 188 -10.45 -4.10 -13.40
N THR A 189 -9.32 -3.73 -14.02
CA THR A 189 -8.13 -4.57 -14.11
C THR A 189 -7.12 -4.11 -13.06
N ALA A 190 -6.93 -4.93 -12.03
CA ALA A 190 -6.00 -4.63 -10.94
C ALA A 190 -4.54 -4.88 -11.35
N GLU A 191 -4.29 -5.95 -12.09
CA GLU A 191 -2.95 -6.31 -12.58
C GLU A 191 -3.09 -7.16 -13.85
N ARG A 192 -2.22 -6.93 -14.83
CA ARG A 192 -2.03 -7.79 -15.99
C ARG A 192 -0.55 -7.93 -16.30
N LEU A 193 0.00 -9.10 -16.14
CA LEU A 193 1.42 -9.38 -16.32
C LEU A 193 1.67 -10.31 -17.52
N PRO A 194 2.72 -10.03 -18.30
CA PRO A 194 3.75 -8.98 -18.13
C PRO A 194 3.39 -7.59 -18.70
N GLU A 195 2.19 -7.38 -19.24
CA GLU A 195 1.81 -6.19 -20.01
C GLU A 195 1.83 -4.89 -19.19
N ASP A 196 1.63 -4.96 -17.87
CA ASP A 196 1.64 -3.79 -16.97
C ASP A 196 3.06 -3.30 -16.63
N LEU A 197 4.10 -4.04 -17.02
CA LEU A 197 5.47 -3.63 -16.79
C LEU A 197 5.87 -2.40 -17.64
N ASN A 198 6.88 -1.65 -17.15
CA ASN A 198 7.49 -0.51 -17.85
C ASN A 198 6.48 0.61 -18.21
N GLY A 199 5.61 0.93 -17.28
CA GLY A 199 4.62 1.99 -17.42
C GLY A 199 5.10 3.36 -16.92
N LYS A 200 4.13 4.17 -16.47
CA LYS A 200 4.36 5.48 -15.84
C LYS A 200 4.69 5.31 -14.35
N ALA A 201 5.24 6.37 -13.75
CA ALA A 201 5.41 6.49 -12.30
C ALA A 201 4.11 6.11 -11.58
N PHE A 202 4.22 5.20 -10.61
CA PHE A 202 3.05 4.63 -9.92
C PHE A 202 3.20 4.64 -8.40
N ALA A 203 4.37 4.24 -7.89
CA ALA A 203 4.59 4.22 -6.46
C ALA A 203 6.01 4.67 -6.10
N MET A 204 6.19 4.99 -4.83
CA MET A 204 7.39 5.61 -4.30
C MET A 204 7.96 4.77 -3.16
N ILE A 205 9.27 4.87 -2.97
CA ILE A 205 10.03 4.22 -1.90
C ILE A 205 10.82 5.24 -1.10
N LYS A 206 11.00 4.94 0.18
CA LYS A 206 12.00 5.58 1.03
C LYS A 206 12.77 4.50 1.79
N TRP A 207 14.09 4.50 1.65
CA TRP A 207 14.95 3.63 2.42
C TRP A 207 15.01 4.10 3.87
N LEU A 208 14.80 3.18 4.81
CA LEU A 208 14.85 3.43 6.25
C LEU A 208 16.19 2.98 6.87
N GLY A 209 16.92 2.13 6.16
CA GLY A 209 18.25 1.66 6.48
C GLY A 209 19.25 2.03 5.39
N THR A 210 20.21 1.14 5.12
CA THR A 210 21.16 1.31 4.03
C THR A 210 20.42 1.21 2.69
N PRO A 211 20.50 2.21 1.82
CA PRO A 211 19.89 2.16 0.51
C PRO A 211 20.45 0.99 -0.30
N ALA A 212 19.59 0.24 -0.98
CA ALA A 212 20.00 -0.66 -2.05
C ALA A 212 19.84 0.04 -3.39
N GLU A 213 20.65 -0.32 -4.37
CA GLU A 213 20.40 0.11 -5.75
C GLU A 213 19.09 -0.55 -6.22
N LEU A 214 18.05 0.25 -6.34
CA LEU A 214 16.80 -0.19 -6.89
C LEU A 214 16.72 0.20 -8.36
N GLN A 215 16.84 -0.79 -9.24
CA GLN A 215 16.35 -0.62 -10.61
C GLN A 215 14.84 -0.38 -10.55
N THR A 216 14.28 0.30 -11.57
CA THR A 216 12.84 0.52 -11.65
C THR A 216 12.06 -0.78 -11.39
N GLY A 217 11.25 -0.77 -10.35
CA GLY A 217 10.52 -1.93 -9.86
C GLY A 217 9.05 -1.93 -10.27
N TYR A 218 8.33 -2.95 -9.81
CA TYR A 218 6.90 -3.14 -10.04
C TYR A 218 6.14 -3.37 -8.72
N LEU A 219 5.13 -2.58 -8.46
CA LEU A 219 4.30 -2.73 -7.27
C LEU A 219 3.08 -3.65 -7.53
N GLY A 220 2.40 -3.47 -8.64
CA GLY A 220 1.18 -4.19 -8.98
C GLY A 220 -0.06 -3.62 -8.29
N PHE A 221 -0.60 -4.37 -7.35
CA PHE A 221 -1.75 -3.94 -6.60
C PHE A 221 -1.43 -2.71 -5.74
N ALA A 222 -2.16 -1.63 -5.94
CA ALA A 222 -2.33 -0.64 -4.89
C ALA A 222 -3.58 -1.03 -4.10
N LEU A 223 -3.51 -0.99 -2.81
CA LEU A 223 -4.72 -0.93 -2.00
C LEU A 223 -5.21 0.52 -2.12
N GLU A 224 -6.08 0.80 -3.10
CA GLU A 224 -6.61 2.14 -3.40
C GLU A 224 -7.88 2.41 -2.59
#